data_f8422b7c9e9f1198a5299d00982acea3
#
_entry.id   f8422b7c9e9f1198a5299d00982acea3
#
_cell.length_a   1.000
_cell.length_b   1.000
_cell.length_c   1.000
_cell.angle_alpha   90.00
_cell.angle_beta   90.00
_cell.angle_gamma   90.00
#
_symmetry.space_group_name_H-M   'P 1'
#
loop_
_entity.id
_entity.type
_entity.pdbx_description
1 polymer ?
#
loop_
_entity_poly.entity_id
_entity_poly.type
_entity_poly.pdbx_seq_one_letter_code
_entity_poly.pdbx_strand_id
1 'polypeptide(L)'
;MNRIAVIEDHERLATLVTKALSSAGIEVDVFARIDSAWSALKSMPYAVIVVDRGLPDGDGLSLVRRLRESGCVIPCLMLTARDALHDRVEGLESGADDYLVKPFSMEELVARVRALLRRPPEVQSLSPSFSDLRIVPESATIHCGAESVSLAPAELQIMLGLVRAGGKTVRRQALETAAWGLSEAVTPNAMDVALHRLRKKLHAIESNVQIVNLRGLGYALSEIPASA
;
A
#
# COMPACT_ATOMS: atom_id res chain seq x y z
N MET A 1 -2.44 3.54 -7.65
CA MET A 1 -2.59 4.63 -6.67
C MET A 1 -1.72 4.27 -5.48
N ASN A 2 -0.79 5.15 -5.07
CA ASN A 2 0.16 4.81 -4.01
C ASN A 2 -0.39 5.32 -2.68
N ARG A 3 -0.84 4.40 -1.83
CA ARG A 3 -1.27 4.70 -0.47
C ARG A 3 -0.04 4.73 0.45
N ILE A 4 0.06 5.74 1.29
CA ILE A 4 1.14 5.87 2.26
C ILE A 4 0.58 5.94 3.68
N ALA A 5 1.38 5.53 4.66
CA ALA A 5 1.07 5.70 6.07
C ALA A 5 1.86 6.90 6.62
N VAL A 6 1.19 7.79 7.33
CA VAL A 6 1.79 8.90 8.07
C VAL A 6 1.59 8.65 9.56
N ILE A 7 2.69 8.57 10.30
CA ILE A 7 2.69 8.35 11.74
C ILE A 7 3.16 9.64 12.41
N GLU A 8 2.20 10.40 12.92
CA GLU A 8 2.41 11.75 13.49
C GLU A 8 1.29 12.01 14.52
N ASP A 9 1.64 12.30 15.75
CA ASP A 9 0.69 12.53 16.83
C ASP A 9 0.15 13.97 16.90
N HIS A 10 0.88 14.91 16.29
CA HIS A 10 0.47 16.30 16.26
C HIS A 10 -0.59 16.54 15.18
N GLU A 11 -1.87 16.55 15.54
CA GLU A 11 -3.03 16.62 14.63
C GLU A 11 -2.93 17.71 13.57
N ARG A 12 -2.43 18.91 13.94
CA ARG A 12 -2.31 20.02 13.01
C ARG A 12 -1.27 19.75 11.92
N LEU A 13 -0.14 19.12 12.26
CA LEU A 13 0.88 18.73 11.29
C LEU A 13 0.39 17.58 10.42
N ALA A 14 -0.22 16.56 11.01
CA ALA A 14 -0.82 15.44 10.29
C ALA A 14 -1.85 15.92 9.25
N THR A 15 -2.71 16.88 9.62
CA THR A 15 -3.69 17.49 8.70
C THR A 15 -3.01 18.22 7.53
N LEU A 16 -1.95 19.02 7.80
CA LEU A 16 -1.22 19.75 6.76
C LEU A 16 -0.51 18.79 5.80
N VAL A 17 0.15 17.75 6.34
CA VAL A 17 0.82 16.70 5.57
C VAL A 17 -0.18 15.96 4.69
N THR A 18 -1.31 15.53 5.27
CA THR A 18 -2.38 14.84 4.53
C THR A 18 -2.89 15.71 3.38
N LYS A 19 -3.20 16.98 3.65
CA LYS A 19 -3.69 17.91 2.61
C LYS A 19 -2.67 18.09 1.48
N ALA A 20 -1.39 18.27 1.80
CA ALA A 20 -0.34 18.44 0.80
C ALA A 20 -0.16 17.19 -0.08
N LEU A 21 -0.15 16.01 0.53
CA LEU A 21 0.00 14.74 -0.18
C LEU A 21 -1.24 14.40 -1.01
N SER A 22 -2.45 14.61 -0.48
CA SER A 22 -3.71 14.41 -1.22
C SER A 22 -3.81 15.34 -2.42
N SER A 23 -3.38 16.61 -2.28
CA SER A 23 -3.31 17.56 -3.41
C SER A 23 -2.29 17.12 -4.48
N ALA A 24 -1.32 16.29 -4.11
CA ALA A 24 -0.34 15.70 -5.01
C ALA A 24 -0.80 14.36 -5.62
N GLY A 25 -2.04 13.92 -5.35
CA GLY A 25 -2.63 12.66 -5.83
C GLY A 25 -2.18 11.42 -5.06
N ILE A 26 -1.73 11.58 -3.81
CA ILE A 26 -1.26 10.50 -2.95
C ILE A 26 -2.28 10.26 -1.84
N GLU A 27 -2.73 9.02 -1.68
CA GLU A 27 -3.64 8.64 -0.60
C GLU A 27 -2.88 8.44 0.71
N VAL A 28 -3.47 8.88 1.83
CA VAL A 28 -2.82 8.92 3.14
C VAL A 28 -3.72 8.33 4.20
N ASP A 29 -3.18 7.37 4.97
CA ASP A 29 -3.74 6.95 6.25
C ASP A 29 -2.86 7.52 7.38
N VAL A 30 -3.50 8.14 8.38
CA VAL A 30 -2.81 8.78 9.51
C VAL A 30 -2.95 7.95 10.78
N PHE A 31 -1.84 7.81 11.50
CA PHE A 31 -1.76 7.13 12.78
C PHE A 31 -1.08 8.03 13.81
N ALA A 32 -1.68 8.20 14.97
CA ALA A 32 -1.12 9.02 16.05
C ALA A 32 -0.17 8.23 16.97
N ARG A 33 -0.02 6.91 16.77
CA ARG A 33 0.72 6.02 17.65
C ARG A 33 1.38 4.88 16.88
N ILE A 34 2.52 4.41 17.41
CA ILE A 34 3.27 3.28 16.85
C ILE A 34 2.41 2.01 16.80
N ASP A 35 1.67 1.69 17.89
CA ASP A 35 0.90 0.45 17.98
C ASP A 35 -0.20 0.37 16.92
N SER A 36 -0.92 1.47 16.69
CA SER A 36 -1.95 1.53 15.64
C SER A 36 -1.34 1.40 14.24
N ALA A 37 -0.22 2.11 14.00
CA ALA A 37 0.51 2.02 12.74
C ALA A 37 1.05 0.61 12.51
N TRP A 38 1.64 -0.04 13.51
CA TRP A 38 2.16 -1.39 13.42
C TRP A 38 1.11 -2.41 12.97
N SER A 39 -0.09 -2.32 13.55
CA SER A 39 -1.19 -3.21 13.19
C SER A 39 -1.64 -3.01 11.75
N ALA A 40 -1.72 -1.76 11.29
CA ALA A 40 -2.09 -1.41 9.92
C ALA A 40 -1.01 -1.84 8.91
N LEU A 41 0.27 -1.57 9.20
CA LEU A 41 1.40 -1.92 8.33
C LEU A 41 1.56 -3.44 8.11
N LYS A 42 1.08 -4.26 9.03
CA LYS A 42 1.00 -5.72 8.85
C LYS A 42 -0.16 -6.19 8.00
N SER A 43 -1.25 -5.41 7.99
CA SER A 43 -2.51 -5.80 7.37
C SER A 43 -2.67 -5.24 5.95
N MET A 44 -1.94 -4.17 5.62
CA MET A 44 -2.08 -3.42 4.38
C MET A 44 -0.74 -3.13 3.72
N PRO A 45 -0.68 -3.17 2.38
CA PRO A 45 0.49 -2.72 1.64
C PRO A 45 0.49 -1.19 1.56
N TYR A 46 1.49 -0.56 2.16
CA TYR A 46 1.80 0.85 1.95
C TYR A 46 3.00 0.98 1.01
N ALA A 47 2.98 2.02 0.17
CA ALA A 47 4.06 2.28 -0.77
C ALA A 47 5.23 3.04 -0.13
N VAL A 48 4.94 3.88 0.86
CA VAL A 48 5.92 4.66 1.66
C VAL A 48 5.34 4.82 3.06
N ILE A 49 6.19 4.89 4.08
CA ILE A 49 5.82 5.35 5.41
C ILE A 49 6.53 6.67 5.71
N VAL A 50 5.82 7.60 6.34
CA VAL A 50 6.36 8.85 6.90
C VAL A 50 6.19 8.78 8.39
N VAL A 51 7.29 8.85 9.15
CA VAL A 51 7.27 8.56 10.60
C VAL A 51 7.89 9.73 11.35
N ASP A 52 7.13 10.31 12.28
CA ASP A 52 7.74 11.21 13.26
C ASP A 52 8.60 10.42 14.26
N ARG A 53 9.72 10.98 14.65
CA ARG A 53 10.57 10.40 15.68
C ARG A 53 9.92 10.44 17.06
N GLY A 54 9.33 11.60 17.43
CA GLY A 54 8.76 11.84 18.75
C GLY A 54 7.30 11.44 18.84
N LEU A 55 6.99 10.18 19.09
CA LEU A 55 5.62 9.69 19.23
C LEU A 55 5.28 9.42 20.70
N PRO A 56 4.00 9.51 21.10
CA PRO A 56 3.59 9.39 22.51
C PRO A 56 3.86 8.00 23.12
N ASP A 57 3.99 6.97 22.30
CA ASP A 57 4.21 5.58 22.71
C ASP A 57 5.63 5.07 22.38
N GLY A 58 6.55 5.95 21.97
CA GLY A 58 7.95 5.63 21.78
C GLY A 58 8.67 6.40 20.68
N ASP A 59 9.94 6.03 20.42
CA ASP A 59 10.71 6.59 19.32
C ASP A 59 10.27 5.94 18.00
N GLY A 60 9.85 6.75 17.02
CA GLY A 60 9.47 6.29 15.68
C GLY A 60 10.55 5.45 14.98
N LEU A 61 11.81 5.65 15.35
CA LEU A 61 12.93 4.84 14.87
C LEU A 61 12.81 3.38 15.29
N SER A 62 12.25 3.11 16.47
CA SER A 62 11.99 1.74 16.95
C SER A 62 10.97 1.01 16.06
N LEU A 63 9.96 1.73 15.54
CA LEU A 63 9.02 1.18 14.58
C LEU A 63 9.74 0.76 13.28
N VAL A 64 10.62 1.62 12.76
CA VAL A 64 11.37 1.32 11.53
C VAL A 64 12.28 0.10 11.71
N ARG A 65 13.06 0.03 12.83
CA ARG A 65 13.88 -1.15 13.14
C ARG A 65 13.03 -2.42 13.18
N ARG A 66 11.93 -2.41 13.91
CA ARG A 66 11.00 -3.54 14.03
C ARG A 66 10.41 -3.98 12.69
N LEU A 67 10.13 -3.02 11.77
CA LEU A 67 9.71 -3.33 10.41
C LEU A 67 10.81 -4.03 9.63
N ARG A 68 12.05 -3.53 9.67
CA ARG A 68 13.22 -4.16 9.01
C ARG A 68 13.50 -5.56 9.54
N GLU A 69 13.48 -5.75 10.84
CA GLU A 69 13.62 -7.07 11.49
C GLU A 69 12.53 -8.07 11.05
N SER A 70 11.32 -7.58 10.77
CA SER A 70 10.25 -8.41 10.23
C SER A 70 10.35 -8.68 8.71
N GLY A 71 11.43 -8.21 8.04
CA GLY A 71 11.63 -8.34 6.60
C GLY A 71 10.84 -7.32 5.76
N CYS A 72 10.25 -6.32 6.39
CA CYS A 72 9.52 -5.27 5.68
C CYS A 72 10.49 -4.26 5.07
N VAL A 73 10.42 -4.07 3.75
CA VAL A 73 11.28 -3.19 2.96
C VAL A 73 10.57 -1.91 2.48
N ILE A 74 9.41 -1.59 3.06
CA ILE A 74 8.67 -0.37 2.69
C ILE A 74 9.58 0.85 2.88
N PRO A 75 9.74 1.73 1.87
CA PRO A 75 10.52 2.96 1.99
C PRO A 75 10.01 3.84 3.12
N CYS A 76 10.93 4.39 3.91
CA CYS A 76 10.63 5.17 5.10
C CYS A 76 11.27 6.56 5.03
N LEU A 77 10.45 7.60 5.20
CA LEU A 77 10.86 8.98 5.44
C LEU A 77 10.70 9.28 6.94
N MET A 78 11.82 9.56 7.63
CA MET A 78 11.78 10.00 9.03
C MET A 78 11.63 11.51 9.12
N LEU A 79 10.71 11.98 9.96
CA LEU A 79 10.62 13.35 10.38
C LEU A 79 11.38 13.53 11.70
N THR A 80 12.33 14.46 11.77
CA THR A 80 13.22 14.60 12.95
C THR A 80 13.46 16.05 13.33
N ALA A 81 13.72 16.31 14.61
CA ALA A 81 14.14 17.62 15.08
C ALA A 81 15.60 17.95 14.66
N ARG A 82 15.93 19.24 14.62
CA ARG A 82 17.22 19.74 14.13
C ARG A 82 18.44 19.26 14.92
N ASP A 83 18.25 18.96 16.20
CA ASP A 83 19.33 18.55 17.11
C ASP A 83 19.77 17.08 16.95
N ALA A 84 19.01 16.32 16.18
CA ALA A 84 19.30 14.91 15.86
C ALA A 84 20.28 14.72 14.69
N LEU A 85 21.05 15.75 14.32
CA LEU A 85 22.06 15.67 13.25
C LEU A 85 23.20 14.69 13.59
N HIS A 86 23.51 14.48 14.87
CA HIS A 86 24.46 13.43 15.33
C HIS A 86 23.90 12.02 15.13
N ASP A 87 22.56 11.87 15.13
CA ASP A 87 21.88 10.58 14.94
C ASP A 87 21.79 10.14 13.46
N ARG A 88 22.29 10.96 12.51
CA ARG A 88 22.30 10.56 11.09
C ARG A 88 23.16 9.34 10.82
N VAL A 89 24.22 9.13 11.58
CA VAL A 89 25.06 7.93 11.44
C VAL A 89 24.34 6.73 12.04
N GLU A 90 23.78 6.84 13.25
CA GLU A 90 22.90 5.81 13.83
C GLU A 90 21.61 5.61 13.01
N GLY A 91 21.09 6.66 12.40
CA GLY A 91 19.89 6.63 11.59
C GLY A 91 20.05 5.86 10.28
N LEU A 92 21.20 5.91 9.61
CA LEU A 92 21.51 5.11 8.42
C LEU A 92 21.62 3.62 8.77
N GLU A 93 22.10 3.29 9.97
CA GLU A 93 22.12 1.92 10.48
C GLU A 93 20.73 1.42 10.93
N SER A 94 19.79 2.32 11.18
CA SER A 94 18.42 1.98 11.63
C SER A 94 17.46 1.58 10.53
N GLY A 95 17.85 1.69 9.25
CA GLY A 95 17.07 1.22 8.12
C GLY A 95 16.04 2.22 7.56
N ALA A 96 16.06 3.50 7.95
CA ALA A 96 15.30 4.54 7.27
C ALA A 96 15.96 4.89 5.92
N ASP A 97 15.15 5.28 4.92
CA ASP A 97 15.61 5.54 3.55
C ASP A 97 15.91 7.02 3.29
N ASP A 98 15.24 7.92 4.00
CA ASP A 98 15.46 9.37 3.92
C ASP A 98 15.04 10.05 5.23
N TYR A 99 15.52 11.29 5.43
CA TYR A 99 15.27 12.11 6.61
C TYR A 99 14.84 13.52 6.22
N LEU A 100 13.85 14.06 6.94
CA LEU A 100 13.38 15.44 6.79
C LEU A 100 13.40 16.14 8.14
N VAL A 101 14.19 17.20 8.22
CA VAL A 101 14.42 17.94 9.49
C VAL A 101 13.32 18.97 9.69
N LYS A 102 12.68 18.96 10.86
CA LYS A 102 11.73 20.00 11.30
C LYS A 102 12.47 21.30 11.69
N PRO A 103 12.02 22.51 11.27
CA PRO A 103 10.86 22.77 10.43
C PRO A 103 11.16 22.56 8.94
N PHE A 104 10.18 22.06 8.18
CA PHE A 104 10.28 21.78 6.74
C PHE A 104 9.11 22.42 5.98
N SER A 105 9.26 22.58 4.66
CA SER A 105 8.16 22.98 3.78
C SER A 105 7.35 21.76 3.31
N MET A 106 6.06 21.96 3.03
CA MET A 106 5.21 20.89 2.50
C MET A 106 5.67 20.47 1.10
N GLU A 107 6.22 21.38 0.31
CA GLU A 107 6.79 21.11 -1.00
C GLU A 107 7.98 20.15 -0.90
N GLU A 108 8.87 20.33 0.08
CA GLU A 108 10.00 19.44 0.32
C GLU A 108 9.53 18.06 0.74
N LEU A 109 8.57 17.96 1.66
CA LEU A 109 7.99 16.70 2.08
C LEU A 109 7.40 15.94 0.88
N VAL A 110 6.57 16.60 0.06
CA VAL A 110 5.97 15.99 -1.13
C VAL A 110 7.04 15.55 -2.13
N ALA A 111 8.09 16.35 -2.34
CA ALA A 111 9.17 16.00 -3.26
C ALA A 111 9.93 14.75 -2.79
N ARG A 112 10.24 14.63 -1.49
CA ARG A 112 10.90 13.46 -0.89
C ARG A 112 10.02 12.21 -0.94
N VAL A 113 8.74 12.32 -0.59
CA VAL A 113 7.80 11.20 -0.71
C VAL A 113 7.70 10.73 -2.16
N ARG A 114 7.60 11.65 -3.13
CA ARG A 114 7.63 11.29 -4.55
C ARG A 114 8.94 10.62 -4.98
N ALA A 115 10.06 11.03 -4.41
CA ALA A 115 11.35 10.39 -4.68
C ALA A 115 11.38 8.95 -4.17
N LEU A 116 10.85 8.69 -2.98
CA LEU A 116 10.73 7.35 -2.42
C LEU A 116 9.74 6.48 -3.20
N LEU A 117 8.63 7.06 -3.65
CA LEU A 117 7.67 6.37 -4.52
C LEU A 117 8.24 5.99 -5.90
N ARG A 118 9.25 6.75 -6.40
CA ARG A 118 9.94 6.45 -7.67
C ARG A 118 11.05 5.41 -7.54
N ARG A 119 11.53 5.09 -6.33
CA ARG A 119 12.47 3.98 -6.17
C ARG A 119 11.86 2.75 -6.80
N PRO A 120 12.53 2.11 -7.79
CA PRO A 120 12.08 0.80 -8.21
C PRO A 120 12.05 -0.05 -6.95
N PRO A 121 11.00 -0.82 -6.69
CA PRO A 121 11.07 -1.83 -5.67
C PRO A 121 12.28 -2.70 -6.04
N GLU A 122 13.36 -2.62 -5.25
CA GLU A 122 14.47 -3.55 -5.43
C GLU A 122 13.88 -4.94 -5.38
N VAL A 123 13.87 -5.56 -6.56
CA VAL A 123 13.57 -6.97 -6.77
C VAL A 123 12.27 -7.47 -6.12
N GLN A 124 11.13 -6.84 -6.41
CA GLN A 124 9.96 -7.66 -6.66
C GLN A 124 9.80 -7.72 -8.18
N SER A 125 10.36 -8.81 -8.67
CA SER A 125 10.28 -9.24 -10.05
C SER A 125 8.88 -8.97 -10.61
N LEU A 126 8.90 -8.50 -11.86
CA LEU A 126 7.86 -8.83 -12.83
C LEU A 126 6.47 -8.40 -12.36
N SER A 127 5.82 -7.60 -13.14
CA SER A 127 4.38 -7.27 -13.02
C SER A 127 3.63 -8.39 -12.31
N PRO A 128 2.97 -8.15 -11.14
CA PRO A 128 2.35 -9.20 -10.35
C PRO A 128 1.54 -10.11 -11.27
N SER A 129 1.79 -11.42 -11.23
CA SER A 129 1.20 -12.38 -12.16
C SER A 129 0.60 -13.56 -11.41
N PHE A 130 -0.44 -14.13 -11.98
CA PHE A 130 -1.05 -15.37 -11.52
C PHE A 130 -1.59 -16.12 -12.74
N SER A 131 -1.07 -17.30 -13.02
CA SER A 131 -1.38 -18.08 -14.22
C SER A 131 -1.12 -17.26 -15.51
N ASP A 132 -2.15 -17.01 -16.31
CA ASP A 132 -2.11 -16.23 -17.56
C ASP A 132 -2.26 -14.71 -17.36
N LEU A 133 -2.52 -14.27 -16.12
CA LEU A 133 -2.71 -12.86 -15.80
C LEU A 133 -1.43 -12.16 -15.39
N ARG A 134 -1.24 -10.94 -15.90
CA ARG A 134 -0.19 -10.01 -15.49
C ARG A 134 -0.80 -8.65 -15.22
N ILE A 135 -0.51 -8.05 -14.06
CA ILE A 135 -0.97 -6.71 -13.70
C ILE A 135 0.17 -5.73 -13.92
N VAL A 136 -0.11 -4.59 -14.56
CA VAL A 136 0.80 -3.45 -14.69
C VAL A 136 0.24 -2.32 -13.84
N PRO A 137 0.71 -2.16 -12.59
CA PRO A 137 0.15 -1.18 -11.65
C PRO A 137 0.25 0.26 -12.12
N GLU A 138 1.33 0.59 -12.84
CA GLU A 138 1.63 1.95 -13.31
C GLU A 138 0.58 2.47 -14.30
N SER A 139 0.06 1.58 -15.15
CA SER A 139 -1.01 1.91 -16.12
C SER A 139 -2.39 1.49 -15.64
N ALA A 140 -2.49 0.90 -14.43
CA ALA A 140 -3.71 0.30 -13.90
C ALA A 140 -4.38 -0.65 -14.90
N THR A 141 -3.59 -1.56 -15.52
CA THR A 141 -4.08 -2.53 -16.51
C THR A 141 -3.80 -3.96 -16.08
N ILE A 142 -4.67 -4.87 -16.51
CA ILE A 142 -4.48 -6.31 -16.42
C ILE A 142 -4.38 -6.88 -17.84
N HIS A 143 -3.45 -7.77 -18.05
CA HIS A 143 -3.14 -8.40 -19.32
C HIS A 143 -3.33 -9.91 -19.25
N CYS A 144 -3.82 -10.48 -20.35
CA CYS A 144 -3.85 -11.91 -20.63
C CYS A 144 -3.38 -12.11 -22.08
N GLY A 145 -2.17 -12.65 -22.27
CA GLY A 145 -1.57 -12.71 -23.61
C GLY A 145 -1.46 -11.34 -24.27
N ALA A 146 -2.09 -11.16 -25.43
CA ALA A 146 -2.14 -9.89 -26.17
C ALA A 146 -3.27 -8.96 -25.73
N GLU A 147 -4.27 -9.47 -25.03
CA GLU A 147 -5.44 -8.72 -24.58
C GLU A 147 -5.15 -7.97 -23.27
N SER A 148 -5.78 -6.81 -23.11
CA SER A 148 -5.65 -6.02 -21.90
C SER A 148 -6.91 -5.21 -21.59
N VAL A 149 -7.12 -4.92 -20.31
CA VAL A 149 -8.24 -4.10 -19.84
C VAL A 149 -7.78 -3.21 -18.69
N SER A 150 -8.29 -1.97 -18.66
CA SER A 150 -8.01 -1.03 -17.56
C SER A 150 -8.82 -1.39 -16.31
N LEU A 151 -8.22 -1.14 -15.15
CA LEU A 151 -8.82 -1.34 -13.84
C LEU A 151 -9.11 0.01 -13.17
N ALA A 152 -10.28 0.12 -12.52
CA ALA A 152 -10.54 1.22 -11.61
C ALA A 152 -9.64 1.10 -10.36
N PRO A 153 -9.38 2.19 -9.62
CA PRO A 153 -8.46 2.16 -8.47
C PRO A 153 -8.75 1.04 -7.46
N ALA A 154 -10.00 0.88 -7.04
CA ALA A 154 -10.39 -0.19 -6.11
C ALA A 154 -10.22 -1.60 -6.72
N GLU A 155 -10.56 -1.75 -8.01
CA GLU A 155 -10.38 -3.02 -8.73
C GLU A 155 -8.90 -3.42 -8.81
N LEU A 156 -8.01 -2.45 -9.05
CA LEU A 156 -6.56 -2.68 -9.07
C LEU A 156 -6.06 -3.19 -7.71
N GLN A 157 -6.48 -2.56 -6.61
CA GLN A 157 -6.05 -2.98 -5.28
C GLN A 157 -6.56 -4.38 -4.91
N ILE A 158 -7.81 -4.68 -5.25
CA ILE A 158 -8.39 -6.02 -5.06
C ILE A 158 -7.58 -7.06 -5.84
N MET A 159 -7.32 -6.82 -7.13
CA MET A 159 -6.57 -7.75 -7.98
C MET A 159 -5.14 -7.94 -7.50
N LEU A 160 -4.45 -6.86 -7.10
CA LEU A 160 -3.11 -6.95 -6.52
C LEU A 160 -3.09 -7.80 -5.25
N GLY A 161 -4.10 -7.64 -4.37
CA GLY A 161 -4.25 -8.46 -3.17
C GLY A 161 -4.42 -9.95 -3.50
N LEU A 162 -5.28 -10.25 -4.47
CA LEU A 162 -5.55 -11.62 -4.89
C LEU A 162 -4.37 -12.28 -5.61
N VAL A 163 -3.70 -11.56 -6.52
CA VAL A 163 -2.54 -12.07 -7.27
C VAL A 163 -1.37 -12.34 -6.33
N ARG A 164 -1.07 -11.41 -5.39
CA ARG A 164 -0.01 -11.62 -4.38
C ARG A 164 -0.29 -12.80 -3.45
N ALA A 165 -1.55 -13.09 -3.20
CA ALA A 165 -1.92 -14.26 -2.41
C ALA A 165 -1.66 -15.61 -3.12
N GLY A 166 -1.39 -15.59 -4.44
CA GLY A 166 -0.99 -16.80 -5.20
C GLY A 166 -2.00 -17.94 -5.10
N GLY A 167 -3.29 -17.66 -5.24
CA GLY A 167 -4.36 -18.64 -5.10
C GLY A 167 -4.81 -18.93 -3.66
N LYS A 168 -4.12 -18.36 -2.64
CA LYS A 168 -4.58 -18.46 -1.24
C LYS A 168 -5.77 -17.55 -1.00
N THR A 169 -6.60 -17.93 -0.02
CA THR A 169 -7.79 -17.15 0.35
C THR A 169 -7.41 -15.84 1.04
N VAL A 170 -7.95 -14.73 0.54
CA VAL A 170 -7.85 -13.41 1.15
C VAL A 170 -9.18 -13.04 1.79
N ARG A 171 -9.17 -12.64 3.05
CA ARG A 171 -10.39 -12.24 3.77
C ARG A 171 -11.04 -11.02 3.12
N ARG A 172 -12.38 -10.98 3.10
CA ARG A 172 -13.15 -9.85 2.55
C ARG A 172 -12.67 -8.51 3.11
N GLN A 173 -12.54 -8.40 4.43
CA GLN A 173 -12.12 -7.18 5.11
C GLN A 173 -10.73 -6.70 4.65
N ALA A 174 -9.79 -7.61 4.41
CA ALA A 174 -8.45 -7.25 3.93
C ALA A 174 -8.51 -6.65 2.52
N LEU A 175 -9.35 -7.18 1.63
CA LEU A 175 -9.56 -6.63 0.29
C LEU A 175 -10.30 -5.29 0.33
N GLU A 176 -11.32 -5.14 1.19
CA GLU A 176 -12.03 -3.87 1.39
C GLU A 176 -11.08 -2.79 1.90
N THR A 177 -10.26 -3.11 2.91
CA THR A 177 -9.27 -2.21 3.44
C THR A 177 -8.21 -1.82 2.40
N ALA A 178 -7.74 -2.78 1.59
CA ALA A 178 -6.80 -2.50 0.51
C ALA A 178 -7.39 -1.59 -0.58
N ALA A 179 -8.68 -1.74 -0.88
CA ALA A 179 -9.36 -1.00 -1.94
C ALA A 179 -9.78 0.42 -1.53
N TRP A 180 -10.22 0.60 -0.26
CA TRP A 180 -10.84 1.86 0.21
C TRP A 180 -10.18 2.46 1.46
N GLY A 181 -9.21 1.76 2.08
CA GLY A 181 -8.55 2.24 3.30
C GLY A 181 -9.31 1.92 4.59
N LEU A 182 -8.77 2.42 5.71
CA LEU A 182 -9.35 2.20 7.04
C LEU A 182 -10.43 3.21 7.42
N SER A 183 -10.41 4.39 6.79
CA SER A 183 -11.23 5.55 7.20
C SER A 183 -12.46 5.78 6.33
N GLU A 184 -12.58 5.16 5.18
CA GLU A 184 -13.76 5.34 4.34
C GLU A 184 -14.89 4.40 4.73
N ALA A 185 -16.07 4.95 4.97
CA ALA A 185 -17.30 4.18 5.13
C ALA A 185 -17.67 3.55 3.78
N VAL A 186 -17.23 2.33 3.55
CA VAL A 186 -17.54 1.58 2.33
C VAL A 186 -19.01 1.21 2.34
N THR A 187 -19.73 1.52 1.26
CA THR A 187 -21.12 1.04 1.13
C THR A 187 -21.14 -0.50 1.13
N PRO A 188 -22.12 -1.14 1.77
CA PRO A 188 -22.17 -2.60 1.91
C PRO A 188 -21.99 -3.37 0.60
N ASN A 189 -22.36 -2.77 -0.54
CA ASN A 189 -22.32 -3.39 -1.85
C ASN A 189 -21.09 -3.03 -2.71
N ALA A 190 -20.21 -2.11 -2.26
CA ALA A 190 -19.08 -1.63 -3.06
C ALA A 190 -18.14 -2.77 -3.48
N MET A 191 -17.84 -3.67 -2.55
CA MET A 191 -16.99 -4.83 -2.81
C MET A 191 -17.64 -5.80 -3.83
N ASP A 192 -18.93 -6.05 -3.71
CA ASP A 192 -19.63 -6.97 -4.61
C ASP A 192 -19.72 -6.42 -6.03
N VAL A 193 -19.92 -5.10 -6.15
CA VAL A 193 -19.88 -4.39 -7.44
C VAL A 193 -18.49 -4.44 -8.07
N ALA A 194 -17.44 -4.20 -7.29
CA ALA A 194 -16.06 -4.27 -7.77
C ALA A 194 -15.70 -5.70 -8.25
N LEU A 195 -16.05 -6.71 -7.46
CA LEU A 195 -15.83 -8.13 -7.83
C LEU A 195 -16.63 -8.53 -9.08
N HIS A 196 -17.86 -8.04 -9.22
CA HIS A 196 -18.67 -8.31 -10.42
C HIS A 196 -18.01 -7.68 -11.66
N ARG A 197 -17.52 -6.45 -11.58
CA ARG A 197 -16.81 -5.77 -12.66
C ARG A 197 -15.52 -6.49 -13.02
N LEU A 198 -14.75 -6.92 -12.02
CA LEU A 198 -13.53 -7.69 -12.22
C LEU A 198 -13.79 -9.01 -12.95
N ARG A 199 -14.82 -9.78 -12.54
CA ARG A 199 -15.18 -11.02 -13.24
C ARG A 199 -15.53 -10.77 -14.71
N LYS A 200 -16.28 -9.69 -15.01
CA LYS A 200 -16.55 -9.31 -16.40
C LYS A 200 -15.30 -8.97 -17.18
N LYS A 201 -14.35 -8.27 -16.57
CA LYS A 201 -13.08 -7.90 -17.20
C LYS A 201 -12.19 -9.12 -17.45
N LEU A 202 -12.09 -10.05 -16.50
CA LEU A 202 -11.38 -11.31 -16.70
C LEU A 202 -11.97 -12.13 -17.86
N HIS A 203 -13.28 -12.19 -17.94
CA HIS A 203 -13.97 -12.85 -19.06
C HIS A 203 -13.74 -12.14 -20.39
N ALA A 204 -13.71 -10.80 -20.40
CA ALA A 204 -13.51 -10.02 -21.62
C ALA A 204 -12.12 -10.18 -22.24
N ILE A 205 -11.09 -10.49 -21.44
CA ILE A 205 -9.74 -10.79 -21.90
C ILE A 205 -9.46 -12.30 -22.02
N GLU A 206 -10.52 -13.11 -22.00
CA GLU A 206 -10.48 -14.57 -22.15
C GLU A 206 -9.49 -15.28 -21.23
N SER A 207 -9.34 -14.76 -20.00
CA SER A 207 -8.43 -15.35 -19.00
C SER A 207 -8.94 -16.70 -18.49
N ASN A 208 -8.01 -17.62 -18.29
CA ASN A 208 -8.28 -18.91 -17.63
C ASN A 208 -8.38 -18.79 -16.10
N VAL A 209 -8.39 -17.56 -15.56
CA VAL A 209 -8.47 -17.29 -14.12
C VAL A 209 -9.84 -16.76 -13.74
N GLN A 210 -10.36 -17.24 -12.62
CA GLN A 210 -11.62 -16.77 -12.04
C GLN A 210 -11.43 -16.35 -10.58
N ILE A 211 -12.28 -15.41 -10.12
CA ILE A 211 -12.39 -15.04 -8.72
C ILE A 211 -13.45 -15.91 -8.06
N VAL A 212 -13.02 -16.80 -7.18
CA VAL A 212 -13.90 -17.68 -6.40
C VAL A 212 -14.25 -17.07 -5.06
N ASN A 213 -15.50 -17.27 -4.62
CA ASN A 213 -15.95 -16.90 -3.28
C ASN A 213 -15.97 -18.13 -2.40
N LEU A 214 -15.14 -18.15 -1.38
CA LEU A 214 -15.10 -19.20 -0.36
C LEU A 214 -15.95 -18.73 0.83
N ARG A 215 -17.19 -19.19 0.90
CA ARG A 215 -18.19 -18.77 1.89
C ARG A 215 -17.62 -18.74 3.31
N GLY A 216 -17.74 -17.60 3.99
CA GLY A 216 -17.24 -17.38 5.35
C GLY A 216 -15.72 -17.20 5.48
N LEU A 217 -14.95 -17.41 4.43
CA LEU A 217 -13.48 -17.32 4.44
C LEU A 217 -12.97 -16.11 3.66
N GLY A 218 -13.52 -15.85 2.45
CA GLY A 218 -13.06 -14.75 1.60
C GLY A 218 -13.03 -15.09 0.12
N TYR A 219 -12.06 -14.52 -0.60
CA TYR A 219 -11.93 -14.66 -2.05
C TYR A 219 -10.54 -15.17 -2.41
N ALA A 220 -10.44 -15.91 -3.51
CA ALA A 220 -9.18 -16.39 -4.06
C ALA A 220 -9.22 -16.35 -5.59
N LEU A 221 -8.05 -16.34 -6.23
CA LEU A 221 -7.93 -16.67 -7.65
C LEU A 221 -7.83 -18.19 -7.80
N SER A 222 -8.47 -18.71 -8.82
CA SER A 222 -8.39 -20.11 -9.21
C SER A 222 -8.35 -20.22 -10.72
N GLU A 223 -7.62 -21.17 -11.25
CA GLU A 223 -7.69 -21.51 -12.67
C GLU A 223 -9.02 -22.19 -12.99
N ILE A 224 -9.58 -21.90 -14.15
CA ILE A 224 -10.73 -22.59 -14.70
C ILE A 224 -10.21 -23.93 -15.23
N PRO A 225 -10.72 -25.08 -14.77
CA PRO A 225 -10.31 -26.38 -15.31
C PRO A 225 -10.53 -26.38 -16.82
N ALA A 226 -9.51 -26.79 -17.59
CA ALA A 226 -9.69 -27.03 -19.01
C ALA A 226 -10.85 -28.04 -19.18
N SER A 227 -11.88 -27.63 -19.93
CA SER A 227 -12.97 -28.56 -20.27
C SER A 227 -12.37 -29.74 -21.03
N ALA A 228 -12.46 -30.93 -20.45
CA ALA A 228 -12.00 -32.16 -21.06
C ALA A 228 -12.87 -32.50 -22.27
#